data_1cd158fac0f3bb117806a7112843785b
#
_entry.id   1cd158fac0f3bb117806a7112843785b
#
_cell.length_a   1.000
_cell.length_b   1.000
_cell.length_c   1.000
_cell.angle_alpha   90.00
_cell.angle_beta   90.00
_cell.angle_gamma   90.00
#
_symmetry.space_group_name_H-M   'P 1'
#
loop_
_entity.id
_entity.type
_entity.pdbx_description
1 polymer ?
#
loop_
_entity_poly.entity_id
_entity_poly.type
_entity_poly.pdbx_seq_one_letter_code
_entity_poly.pdbx_strand_id
1 'polypeptide(L)'
;SGDSPIVDALIRAANSGKQVLAVVEIKARFDEENNIEWARKLEQAGVHVVYGIVGLKTHCKLSLVVRQESDGLRRYVHVGTGNYNPKTARGYEDLGLFTCDRDVGQDATRLFNQLSGYAPKVKFHRLLVAPTGIRSGLIERIEREIANKQAGRNAWIRFKANSLVDERVIDALYRASQAGVPIDIQVRGICCLRAGIPGMSENINVRSILGRYLEHSRVYAFCNDDDPEVWIGSADLMHRNLDRRIEALIKIVEPDQKEFLIEMVRRATSDDVRSWRMTADGWVHTIRDAEGNLLADTQEAVSYTHLTL
;
A
#
# COMPACT_ATOMS: atom_id res chain seq x y z
N SER A 1 8.03 -14.04 13.24
CA SER A 1 7.94 -14.07 14.70
C SER A 1 7.41 -15.42 15.16
N GLY A 2 7.93 -15.94 16.27
CA GLY A 2 7.74 -17.31 16.77
C GLY A 2 6.32 -17.75 17.08
N ASP A 3 5.30 -16.87 17.05
CA ASP A 3 3.91 -17.18 17.39
C ASP A 3 2.97 -16.60 16.33
N SER A 4 3.08 -17.09 15.09
CA SER A 4 2.17 -16.64 14.03
C SER A 4 0.95 -17.55 13.92
N PRO A 5 -0.26 -17.11 14.28
CA PRO A 5 -1.48 -17.91 14.13
C PRO A 5 -1.78 -18.27 12.68
N ILE A 6 -1.23 -17.51 11.72
CA ILE A 6 -1.36 -17.80 10.28
C ILE A 6 -0.51 -19.02 9.93
N VAL A 7 0.72 -19.13 10.41
CA VAL A 7 1.58 -20.30 10.17
C VAL A 7 0.95 -21.55 10.77
N ASP A 8 0.42 -21.48 11.99
CA ASP A 8 -0.28 -22.58 12.61
C ASP A 8 -1.54 -23.00 11.82
N ALA A 9 -2.26 -22.04 11.26
CA ALA A 9 -3.42 -22.33 10.41
C ALA A 9 -3.02 -23.02 9.10
N LEU A 10 -1.91 -22.64 8.49
CA LEU A 10 -1.37 -23.29 7.28
C LEU A 10 -0.94 -24.73 7.58
N ILE A 11 -0.27 -24.96 8.70
CA ILE A 11 0.12 -26.30 9.16
C ILE A 11 -1.12 -27.18 9.40
N ARG A 12 -2.13 -26.66 10.11
CA ARG A 12 -3.40 -27.41 10.31
C ARG A 12 -4.09 -27.73 8.99
N ALA A 13 -4.09 -26.79 8.04
CA ALA A 13 -4.68 -27.02 6.72
C ALA A 13 -3.96 -28.15 5.96
N ALA A 14 -2.62 -28.14 5.95
CA ALA A 14 -1.82 -29.19 5.32
C ALA A 14 -2.07 -30.55 5.98
N ASN A 15 -2.05 -30.62 7.33
CA ASN A 15 -2.36 -31.83 8.08
C ASN A 15 -3.78 -32.36 7.83
N SER A 16 -4.71 -31.49 7.43
CA SER A 16 -6.08 -31.87 7.05
C SER A 16 -6.22 -32.24 5.57
N GLY A 17 -5.10 -32.47 4.87
CA GLY A 17 -5.08 -32.88 3.46
C GLY A 17 -5.35 -31.75 2.45
N LYS A 18 -5.25 -30.47 2.85
CA LYS A 18 -5.34 -29.34 1.92
C LYS A 18 -4.00 -29.12 1.22
N GLN A 19 -4.03 -28.74 -0.04
CA GLN A 19 -2.84 -28.26 -0.73
C GLN A 19 -2.51 -26.86 -0.25
N VAL A 20 -1.32 -26.68 0.31
CA VAL A 20 -0.86 -25.40 0.85
C VAL A 20 0.47 -25.02 0.19
N LEU A 21 0.53 -23.79 -0.31
CA LEU A 21 1.76 -23.16 -0.80
C LEU A 21 2.06 -21.94 0.04
N ALA A 22 3.28 -21.81 0.53
CA ALA A 22 3.76 -20.67 1.28
C ALA A 22 5.00 -20.06 0.60
N VAL A 23 4.96 -18.76 0.31
CA VAL A 23 6.14 -18.00 -0.12
C VAL A 23 6.77 -17.38 1.11
N VAL A 24 7.99 -17.81 1.45
CA VAL A 24 8.73 -17.37 2.63
C VAL A 24 9.94 -16.55 2.20
N GLU A 25 9.99 -15.29 2.63
CA GLU A 25 11.15 -14.43 2.42
C GLU A 25 12.18 -14.66 3.53
N ILE A 26 13.30 -15.32 3.21
CA ILE A 26 14.35 -15.63 4.21
C ILE A 26 15.15 -14.38 4.57
N LYS A 27 15.49 -13.53 3.60
CA LYS A 27 16.32 -12.34 3.81
C LYS A 27 15.53 -11.20 4.48
N ALA A 28 15.02 -11.44 5.68
CA ALA A 28 14.35 -10.43 6.48
C ALA A 28 15.33 -9.91 7.54
N ARG A 29 15.62 -8.58 7.56
CA ARG A 29 16.49 -7.96 8.58
C ARG A 29 16.01 -8.37 9.98
N PHE A 30 16.90 -8.96 10.79
CA PHE A 30 16.70 -9.39 12.18
C PHE A 30 15.78 -10.60 12.41
N ASP A 31 15.26 -11.26 11.36
CA ASP A 31 14.33 -12.41 11.48
C ASP A 31 14.75 -13.62 10.63
N GLU A 32 15.99 -13.67 10.14
CA GLU A 32 16.45 -14.70 9.19
C GLU A 32 16.40 -16.11 9.79
N GLU A 33 16.89 -16.29 11.01
CA GLU A 33 16.87 -17.59 11.69
C GLU A 33 15.44 -18.08 11.95
N ASN A 34 14.57 -17.20 12.44
CA ASN A 34 13.16 -17.51 12.66
C ASN A 34 12.45 -17.90 11.33
N ASN A 35 12.74 -17.19 10.24
CA ASN A 35 12.11 -17.51 8.96
C ASN A 35 12.55 -18.87 8.40
N ILE A 36 13.82 -19.25 8.61
CA ILE A 36 14.33 -20.58 8.25
C ILE A 36 13.65 -21.67 9.11
N GLU A 37 13.53 -21.45 10.41
CA GLU A 37 12.85 -22.40 11.29
C GLU A 37 11.38 -22.60 10.89
N TRP A 38 10.66 -21.52 10.59
CA TRP A 38 9.28 -21.58 10.14
C TRP A 38 9.13 -22.26 8.78
N ALA A 39 10.04 -22.01 7.83
CA ALA A 39 10.05 -22.69 6.56
C ALA A 39 10.18 -24.21 6.75
N ARG A 40 11.10 -24.65 7.62
CA ARG A 40 11.27 -26.08 7.96
C ARG A 40 10.02 -26.71 8.62
N LYS A 41 9.38 -25.99 9.55
CA LYS A 41 8.15 -26.46 10.18
C LYS A 41 7.00 -26.62 9.17
N LEU A 42 6.88 -25.66 8.24
CA LEU A 42 5.91 -25.75 7.15
C LEU A 42 6.18 -26.94 6.23
N GLU A 43 7.43 -27.14 5.80
CA GLU A 43 7.84 -28.28 4.95
C GLU A 43 7.58 -29.63 5.64
N GLN A 44 7.90 -29.74 6.93
CA GLN A 44 7.62 -30.96 7.73
C GLN A 44 6.13 -31.28 7.82
N ALA A 45 5.27 -30.29 7.78
CA ALA A 45 3.82 -30.44 7.75
C ALA A 45 3.25 -30.71 6.35
N GLY A 46 4.10 -30.83 5.32
CA GLY A 46 3.68 -31.07 3.93
C GLY A 46 3.26 -29.82 3.15
N VAL A 47 3.60 -28.62 3.64
CA VAL A 47 3.39 -27.38 2.91
C VAL A 47 4.45 -27.24 1.81
N HIS A 48 4.03 -26.88 0.61
CA HIS A 48 4.97 -26.51 -0.46
C HIS A 48 5.55 -25.12 -0.18
N VAL A 49 6.83 -25.06 0.21
CA VAL A 49 7.51 -23.80 0.52
C VAL A 49 8.31 -23.31 -0.67
N VAL A 50 8.12 -22.05 -1.02
CA VAL A 50 8.84 -21.33 -2.07
C VAL A 50 9.60 -20.15 -1.46
N TYR A 51 10.85 -19.99 -1.83
CA TYR A 51 11.75 -18.99 -1.26
C TYR A 51 11.86 -17.72 -2.12
N GLY A 52 10.83 -17.44 -2.89
CA GLY A 52 10.72 -16.27 -3.74
C GLY A 52 11.52 -16.37 -5.04
N ILE A 53 11.77 -15.23 -5.66
CA ILE A 53 12.49 -15.13 -6.94
C ILE A 53 13.91 -14.62 -6.69
N VAL A 54 14.91 -15.28 -7.29
CA VAL A 54 16.31 -14.89 -7.15
C VAL A 54 16.50 -13.44 -7.64
N GLY A 55 17.14 -12.63 -6.80
CA GLY A 55 17.42 -11.21 -7.09
C GLY A 55 16.29 -10.24 -6.77
N LEU A 56 15.08 -10.71 -6.46
CA LEU A 56 13.95 -9.88 -6.05
C LEU A 56 13.48 -10.26 -4.65
N LYS A 57 13.36 -9.29 -3.75
CA LYS A 57 12.78 -9.51 -2.43
C LYS A 57 11.26 -9.51 -2.50
N THR A 58 10.61 -10.57 -2.03
CA THR A 58 9.14 -10.61 -1.91
C THR A 58 8.68 -9.75 -0.74
N HIS A 59 7.90 -8.70 -1.01
CA HIS A 59 7.42 -7.76 0.01
C HIS A 59 5.91 -7.56 -0.01
N CYS A 60 5.20 -8.03 -1.02
CA CYS A 60 3.73 -8.02 -1.03
C CYS A 60 3.15 -8.91 0.08
N LYS A 61 2.00 -8.51 0.63
CA LYS A 61 1.25 -9.24 1.65
C LYS A 61 -0.04 -9.71 1.03
N LEU A 62 -0.06 -10.97 0.66
CA LEU A 62 -1.12 -11.58 -0.12
C LEU A 62 -1.45 -12.96 0.43
N SER A 63 -2.73 -13.25 0.63
CA SER A 63 -3.24 -14.59 0.92
C SER A 63 -4.34 -14.95 -0.06
N LEU A 64 -4.36 -16.20 -0.49
CA LEU A 64 -5.37 -16.74 -1.41
C LEU A 64 -5.88 -18.06 -0.87
N VAL A 65 -7.19 -18.18 -0.75
CA VAL A 65 -7.89 -19.45 -0.45
C VAL A 65 -8.80 -19.78 -1.63
N VAL A 66 -8.62 -20.96 -2.20
CA VAL A 66 -9.47 -21.48 -3.27
C VAL A 66 -10.36 -22.58 -2.70
N ARG A 67 -11.67 -22.40 -2.80
CA ARG A 67 -12.66 -23.35 -2.28
C ARG A 67 -13.61 -23.80 -3.38
N GLN A 68 -14.00 -25.08 -3.29
CA GLN A 68 -15.16 -25.58 -4.02
C GLN A 68 -16.41 -25.20 -3.24
N GLU A 69 -17.21 -24.32 -3.80
CA GLU A 69 -18.53 -23.94 -3.28
C GLU A 69 -19.63 -24.65 -4.11
N SER A 70 -20.88 -24.47 -3.71
CA SER A 70 -22.03 -25.05 -4.42
C SER A 70 -22.18 -24.55 -5.87
N ASP A 71 -21.71 -23.32 -6.12
CA ASP A 71 -21.79 -22.62 -7.42
C ASP A 71 -20.49 -22.69 -8.23
N GLY A 72 -19.46 -23.41 -7.74
CA GLY A 72 -18.17 -23.59 -8.40
C GLY A 72 -16.95 -23.20 -7.56
N LEU A 73 -15.81 -22.99 -8.22
CA LEU A 73 -14.58 -22.58 -7.54
C LEU A 73 -14.63 -21.07 -7.21
N ARG A 74 -14.52 -20.76 -5.91
CA ARG A 74 -14.44 -19.39 -5.40
C ARG A 74 -13.06 -19.11 -4.82
N ARG A 75 -12.55 -17.90 -5.08
CA ARG A 75 -11.26 -17.42 -4.58
C ARG A 75 -11.50 -16.32 -3.57
N TYR A 76 -10.97 -16.51 -2.37
CA TYR A 76 -10.97 -15.52 -1.30
C TYR A 76 -9.57 -14.97 -1.19
N VAL A 77 -9.43 -13.66 -1.29
CA VAL A 77 -8.13 -12.98 -1.30
C VAL A 77 -8.05 -11.98 -0.17
N HIS A 78 -6.91 -11.97 0.51
CA HIS A 78 -6.53 -10.86 1.37
C HIS A 78 -5.31 -10.18 0.78
N VAL A 79 -5.36 -8.84 0.66
CA VAL A 79 -4.22 -7.99 0.29
C VAL A 79 -4.01 -6.96 1.40
N GLY A 80 -2.81 -6.89 1.96
CA GLY A 80 -2.50 -5.99 3.06
C GLY A 80 -1.36 -5.02 2.75
N THR A 81 -1.38 -3.86 3.43
CA THR A 81 -0.26 -2.93 3.46
C THR A 81 0.80 -3.37 4.49
N GLY A 82 0.37 -4.02 5.57
CA GLY A 82 1.18 -4.46 6.70
C GLY A 82 1.59 -5.93 6.67
N ASN A 83 2.66 -6.24 7.39
CA ASN A 83 3.16 -7.59 7.52
C ASN A 83 2.21 -8.50 8.32
N TYR A 84 2.17 -9.79 7.99
CA TYR A 84 1.54 -10.83 8.82
C TYR A 84 2.38 -11.11 10.08
N ASN A 85 2.60 -10.09 10.89
CA ASN A 85 3.40 -10.14 12.12
C ASN A 85 2.59 -9.55 13.29
N PRO A 86 2.20 -10.38 14.29
CA PRO A 86 1.35 -9.94 15.40
C PRO A 86 1.96 -8.83 16.24
N LYS A 87 3.30 -8.76 16.33
CA LYS A 87 3.99 -7.73 17.14
C LYS A 87 3.90 -6.37 16.46
N THR A 88 4.21 -6.29 15.16
CA THR A 88 4.16 -5.03 14.41
C THR A 88 2.73 -4.56 14.17
N ALA A 89 1.78 -5.48 13.98
CA ALA A 89 0.38 -5.14 13.76
C ALA A 89 -0.27 -4.35 14.92
N ARG A 90 0.26 -4.47 16.14
CA ARG A 90 -0.25 -3.72 17.31
C ARG A 90 0.22 -2.27 17.38
N GLY A 91 1.32 -1.95 16.72
CA GLY A 91 1.93 -0.62 16.76
C GLY A 91 1.90 0.12 15.43
N TYR A 92 1.38 -0.51 14.36
CA TYR A 92 1.34 0.05 13.01
C TYR A 92 -0.10 0.34 12.60
N GLU A 93 -0.29 1.42 11.91
CA GLU A 93 -1.51 1.70 11.21
C GLU A 93 -1.40 1.09 9.82
N ASP A 94 -2.23 0.09 9.52
CA ASP A 94 -2.23 -0.65 8.27
C ASP A 94 -3.65 -0.90 7.77
N LEU A 95 -3.76 -1.22 6.49
CA LEU A 95 -5.00 -1.55 5.79
C LEU A 95 -4.94 -2.99 5.29
N GLY A 96 -6.07 -3.68 5.33
CA GLY A 96 -6.26 -5.01 4.75
C GLY A 96 -7.59 -5.11 4.03
N LEU A 97 -7.57 -5.58 2.80
CA LEU A 97 -8.78 -5.85 2.00
C LEU A 97 -9.00 -7.36 1.94
N PHE A 98 -10.19 -7.80 2.36
CA PHE A 98 -10.72 -9.12 2.08
C PHE A 98 -11.72 -9.03 0.93
N THR A 99 -11.56 -9.87 -0.09
CA THR A 99 -12.46 -9.86 -1.24
C THR A 99 -12.58 -11.25 -1.88
N CYS A 100 -13.73 -11.50 -2.52
CA CYS A 100 -13.92 -12.64 -3.41
C CYS A 100 -14.20 -12.18 -4.85
N ASP A 101 -13.83 -10.94 -5.20
CA ASP A 101 -13.90 -10.43 -6.57
C ASP A 101 -13.14 -11.38 -7.51
N ARG A 102 -13.78 -11.69 -8.65
CA ARG A 102 -13.27 -12.69 -9.60
C ARG A 102 -11.95 -12.27 -10.23
N ASP A 103 -11.83 -11.00 -10.61
CA ASP A 103 -10.65 -10.47 -11.29
C ASP A 103 -9.47 -10.40 -10.32
N VAL A 104 -9.72 -9.98 -9.06
CA VAL A 104 -8.72 -10.00 -7.99
C VAL A 104 -8.26 -11.43 -7.72
N GLY A 105 -9.18 -12.38 -7.64
CA GLY A 105 -8.87 -13.80 -7.44
C GLY A 105 -8.00 -14.38 -8.56
N GLN A 106 -8.27 -14.00 -9.81
CA GLN A 106 -7.45 -14.39 -10.95
C GLN A 106 -6.06 -13.76 -10.89
N ASP A 107 -5.97 -12.48 -10.59
CA ASP A 107 -4.70 -11.77 -10.48
C ASP A 107 -3.84 -12.30 -9.32
N ALA A 108 -4.45 -12.61 -8.17
CA ALA A 108 -3.77 -13.26 -7.06
C ALA A 108 -3.20 -14.63 -7.46
N THR A 109 -3.99 -15.44 -8.17
CA THR A 109 -3.53 -16.73 -8.72
C THR A 109 -2.33 -16.56 -9.64
N ARG A 110 -2.40 -15.58 -10.55
CA ARG A 110 -1.29 -15.27 -11.49
C ARG A 110 -0.02 -14.85 -10.73
N LEU A 111 -0.17 -14.02 -9.70
CA LEU A 111 0.96 -13.58 -8.90
C LEU A 111 1.60 -14.73 -8.12
N PHE A 112 0.81 -15.62 -7.50
CA PHE A 112 1.33 -16.84 -6.86
C PHE A 112 2.05 -17.75 -7.85
N ASN A 113 1.52 -17.94 -9.06
CA ASN A 113 2.19 -18.71 -10.11
C ASN A 113 3.54 -18.09 -10.50
N GLN A 114 3.65 -16.77 -10.62
CA GLN A 114 4.93 -16.09 -10.86
C GLN A 114 5.91 -16.31 -9.71
N LEU A 115 5.44 -16.20 -8.46
CA LEU A 115 6.26 -16.39 -7.26
C LEU A 115 6.77 -17.83 -7.13
N SER A 116 6.02 -18.81 -7.61
CA SER A 116 6.38 -20.24 -7.57
C SER A 116 7.22 -20.73 -8.75
N GLY A 117 7.66 -19.83 -9.63
CA GLY A 117 8.59 -20.14 -10.73
C GLY A 117 7.92 -20.34 -12.10
N TYR A 118 6.60 -20.39 -12.20
CA TYR A 118 5.88 -20.36 -13.47
C TYR A 118 5.63 -18.92 -13.89
N ALA A 119 6.46 -18.38 -14.77
CA ALA A 119 6.49 -16.94 -15.08
C ALA A 119 6.19 -16.62 -16.57
N PRO A 120 4.97 -16.85 -17.10
CA PRO A 120 4.60 -16.17 -18.34
C PRO A 120 4.46 -14.67 -18.08
N LYS A 121 4.72 -13.83 -19.10
CA LYS A 121 4.39 -12.40 -19.05
C LYS A 121 2.87 -12.28 -18.87
N VAL A 122 2.43 -11.84 -17.73
CA VAL A 122 1.01 -11.78 -17.36
C VAL A 122 0.56 -10.33 -17.26
N LYS A 123 -0.61 -10.05 -17.83
CA LYS A 123 -1.31 -8.79 -17.60
C LYS A 123 -2.23 -8.95 -16.38
N PHE A 124 -2.10 -8.05 -15.43
CA PHE A 124 -3.01 -7.93 -14.29
C PHE A 124 -4.16 -6.97 -14.60
N HIS A 125 -5.33 -7.22 -14.02
CA HIS A 125 -6.55 -6.42 -14.21
C HIS A 125 -6.83 -5.49 -13.04
N ARG A 126 -6.65 -5.99 -11.83
CA ARG A 126 -6.93 -5.30 -10.57
C ARG A 126 -5.67 -5.09 -9.72
N LEU A 127 -4.55 -5.65 -10.12
CA LEU A 127 -3.27 -5.46 -9.45
C LEU A 127 -2.30 -4.64 -10.31
N LEU A 128 -1.51 -3.79 -9.65
CA LEU A 128 -0.25 -3.30 -10.18
C LEU A 128 0.87 -3.99 -9.41
N VAL A 129 1.81 -4.60 -10.12
CA VAL A 129 2.88 -5.42 -9.53
C VAL A 129 4.25 -4.85 -9.91
N ALA A 130 5.13 -4.67 -8.92
CA ALA A 130 6.54 -4.35 -9.17
C ALA A 130 7.33 -5.64 -9.43
N PRO A 131 8.46 -5.54 -10.22
CA PRO A 131 9.10 -4.31 -10.69
C PRO A 131 8.52 -3.72 -11.99
N THR A 132 7.59 -4.37 -12.66
CA THR A 132 7.22 -4.03 -14.03
C THR A 132 6.04 -3.07 -14.19
N GLY A 133 5.13 -2.98 -13.20
CA GLY A 133 3.83 -2.33 -13.39
C GLY A 133 3.51 -1.14 -12.48
N ILE A 134 4.03 -1.09 -11.24
CA ILE A 134 3.60 -0.07 -10.27
C ILE A 134 4.04 1.34 -10.71
N ARG A 135 5.34 1.54 -10.98
CA ARG A 135 5.83 2.87 -11.37
C ARG A 135 5.13 3.41 -12.61
N SER A 136 5.09 2.61 -13.67
CA SER A 136 4.45 3.00 -14.93
C SER A 136 2.95 3.26 -14.74
N GLY A 137 2.27 2.39 -13.99
CA GLY A 137 0.85 2.53 -13.72
C GLY A 137 0.50 3.78 -12.90
N LEU A 138 1.32 4.15 -11.90
CA LEU A 138 1.11 5.40 -11.16
C LEU A 138 1.38 6.63 -12.02
N ILE A 139 2.47 6.63 -12.81
CA ILE A 139 2.79 7.74 -13.72
C ILE A 139 1.68 7.91 -14.77
N GLU A 140 1.16 6.85 -15.36
CA GLU A 140 0.04 6.90 -16.30
C GLU A 140 -1.19 7.61 -15.70
N ARG A 141 -1.49 7.35 -14.42
CA ARG A 141 -2.59 8.00 -13.73
C ARG A 141 -2.31 9.46 -13.40
N ILE A 142 -1.08 9.81 -13.04
CA ILE A 142 -0.66 11.21 -12.86
C ILE A 142 -0.82 11.98 -14.18
N GLU A 143 -0.36 11.41 -15.31
CA GLU A 143 -0.51 12.05 -16.63
C GLU A 143 -1.98 12.18 -17.04
N ARG A 144 -2.83 11.23 -16.66
CA ARG A 144 -4.29 11.34 -16.86
C ARG A 144 -4.87 12.53 -16.08
N GLU A 145 -4.46 12.77 -14.83
CA GLU A 145 -4.92 13.93 -14.05
C GLU A 145 -4.43 15.25 -14.69
N ILE A 146 -3.23 15.28 -15.25
CA ILE A 146 -2.74 16.45 -16.03
C ILE A 146 -3.65 16.70 -17.22
N ALA A 147 -3.95 15.68 -18.01
CA ALA A 147 -4.82 15.78 -19.18
C ALA A 147 -6.26 16.20 -18.80
N ASN A 148 -6.80 15.68 -17.70
CA ASN A 148 -8.10 16.08 -17.17
C ASN A 148 -8.10 17.57 -16.82
N LYS A 149 -7.09 18.04 -16.09
CA LYS A 149 -6.97 19.45 -15.69
C LYS A 149 -6.87 20.38 -16.89
N GLN A 150 -6.05 20.03 -17.87
CA GLN A 150 -5.88 20.81 -19.11
C GLN A 150 -7.17 20.86 -19.95
N ALA A 151 -7.99 19.83 -19.87
CA ALA A 151 -9.29 19.78 -20.53
C ALA A 151 -10.42 20.45 -19.73
N GLY A 152 -10.13 21.11 -18.60
CA GLY A 152 -11.11 21.75 -17.73
C GLY A 152 -11.97 20.79 -16.91
N ARG A 153 -11.55 19.51 -16.81
CA ARG A 153 -12.21 18.48 -15.99
C ARG A 153 -11.68 18.49 -14.56
N ASN A 154 -12.38 17.81 -13.67
CA ASN A 154 -11.97 17.65 -12.29
C ASN A 154 -10.72 16.76 -12.20
N ALA A 155 -9.74 17.22 -11.41
CA ALA A 155 -8.47 16.54 -11.24
C ALA A 155 -7.89 16.84 -9.85
N TRP A 156 -7.41 15.79 -9.17
CA TRP A 156 -6.61 15.87 -7.95
C TRP A 156 -5.85 14.55 -7.74
N ILE A 157 -4.78 14.61 -6.94
CA ILE A 157 -3.97 13.46 -6.55
C ILE A 157 -3.82 13.45 -5.02
N ARG A 158 -4.04 12.29 -4.38
CA ARG A 158 -3.86 12.10 -2.94
C ARG A 158 -3.07 10.84 -2.66
N PHE A 159 -1.91 11.00 -2.04
CA PHE A 159 -1.02 9.89 -1.71
C PHE A 159 -0.78 9.80 -0.21
N LYS A 160 -0.73 8.57 0.29
CA LYS A 160 -0.15 8.21 1.57
C LYS A 160 0.92 7.17 1.33
N ALA A 161 2.15 7.45 1.78
CA ALA A 161 3.31 6.58 1.61
C ALA A 161 4.28 6.70 2.79
N ASN A 162 5.15 5.70 2.96
CA ASN A 162 6.20 5.84 3.97
C ASN A 162 7.39 6.64 3.44
N SER A 163 7.67 6.58 2.14
CA SER A 163 8.79 7.28 1.51
C SER A 163 8.48 7.64 0.06
N LEU A 164 8.97 8.81 -0.36
CA LEU A 164 8.87 9.32 -1.71
C LEU A 164 10.26 9.78 -2.19
N VAL A 165 10.91 8.94 -3.00
CA VAL A 165 12.31 9.10 -3.43
C VAL A 165 12.48 8.88 -4.94
N ASP A 166 11.56 8.17 -5.59
CA ASP A 166 11.65 7.83 -7.02
C ASP A 166 11.54 9.10 -7.88
N GLU A 167 12.61 9.44 -8.60
CA GLU A 167 12.72 10.67 -9.37
C GLU A 167 11.65 10.75 -10.46
N ARG A 168 11.35 9.64 -11.11
CA ARG A 168 10.36 9.61 -12.20
C ARG A 168 8.95 9.92 -11.72
N VAL A 169 8.61 9.43 -10.51
CA VAL A 169 7.31 9.75 -9.87
C VAL A 169 7.31 11.21 -9.40
N ILE A 170 8.41 11.69 -8.79
CA ILE A 170 8.55 13.09 -8.35
C ILE A 170 8.41 14.05 -9.53
N ASP A 171 9.10 13.77 -10.64
CA ASP A 171 9.02 14.60 -11.85
C ASP A 171 7.59 14.63 -12.43
N ALA A 172 6.87 13.49 -12.40
CA ALA A 172 5.47 13.46 -12.82
C ALA A 172 4.57 14.31 -11.92
N LEU A 173 4.79 14.26 -10.59
CA LEU A 173 4.06 15.10 -9.63
C LEU A 173 4.37 16.59 -9.81
N TYR A 174 5.61 16.95 -10.12
CA TYR A 174 5.95 18.37 -10.45
C TYR A 174 5.23 18.84 -11.72
N ARG A 175 5.20 18.02 -12.78
CA ARG A 175 4.43 18.36 -14.00
C ARG A 175 2.94 18.51 -13.69
N ALA A 176 2.38 17.64 -12.84
CA ALA A 176 0.98 17.75 -12.43
C ALA A 176 0.71 19.04 -11.65
N SER A 177 1.60 19.41 -10.73
CA SER A 177 1.51 20.70 -10.02
C SER A 177 1.58 21.90 -10.97
N GLN A 178 2.52 21.89 -11.93
CA GLN A 178 2.65 22.95 -12.94
C GLN A 178 1.42 23.05 -13.85
N ALA A 179 0.71 21.95 -14.09
CA ALA A 179 -0.56 21.93 -14.80
C ALA A 179 -1.75 22.40 -13.92
N GLY A 180 -1.52 22.73 -12.64
CA GLY A 180 -2.54 23.19 -11.70
C GLY A 180 -3.35 22.09 -11.03
N VAL A 181 -2.89 20.84 -11.06
CA VAL A 181 -3.52 19.72 -10.33
C VAL A 181 -3.24 19.86 -8.83
N PRO A 182 -4.24 19.92 -7.95
CA PRO A 182 -4.04 19.88 -6.50
C PRO A 182 -3.51 18.51 -6.06
N ILE A 183 -2.47 18.51 -5.24
CA ILE A 183 -1.79 17.28 -4.81
C ILE A 183 -1.60 17.31 -3.30
N ASP A 184 -2.18 16.32 -2.61
CA ASP A 184 -2.02 16.12 -1.17
C ASP A 184 -1.23 14.84 -0.90
N ILE A 185 -0.15 14.94 -0.12
CA ILE A 185 0.73 13.81 0.17
C ILE A 185 1.00 13.72 1.67
N GLN A 186 0.68 12.58 2.26
CA GLN A 186 1.16 12.19 3.58
C GLN A 186 2.38 11.29 3.44
N VAL A 187 3.54 11.73 3.95
CA VAL A 187 4.78 10.94 3.95
C VAL A 187 5.33 10.84 5.36
N ARG A 188 5.56 9.63 5.85
CA ARG A 188 6.09 9.40 7.19
C ARG A 188 7.61 9.54 7.29
N GLY A 189 8.34 9.11 6.28
CA GLY A 189 9.81 9.01 6.28
C GLY A 189 10.46 9.91 5.24
N ILE A 190 11.38 9.35 4.45
CA ILE A 190 12.17 10.10 3.47
C ILE A 190 11.26 10.68 2.39
N CYS A 191 11.36 11.99 2.17
CA CYS A 191 10.72 12.69 1.07
C CYS A 191 11.75 13.54 0.33
N CYS A 192 12.04 13.19 -0.92
CA CYS A 192 12.96 13.94 -1.79
C CYS A 192 12.22 14.98 -2.64
N LEU A 193 10.89 14.95 -2.68
CA LEU A 193 10.08 15.99 -3.29
C LEU A 193 10.13 17.26 -2.41
N ARG A 194 10.17 18.43 -3.02
CA ARG A 194 10.08 19.73 -2.35
C ARG A 194 8.75 20.40 -2.68
N ALA A 195 7.95 20.67 -1.66
CA ALA A 195 6.65 21.32 -1.79
C ALA A 195 6.76 22.85 -1.68
N GLY A 196 5.80 23.57 -2.25
CA GLY A 196 5.67 25.02 -2.09
C GLY A 196 6.69 25.86 -2.85
N ILE A 197 7.39 25.31 -3.85
CA ILE A 197 8.32 26.06 -4.70
C ILE A 197 7.55 26.74 -5.82
N PRO A 198 7.61 28.10 -5.93
CA PRO A 198 6.91 28.84 -6.98
C PRO A 198 7.27 28.36 -8.38
N GLY A 199 6.27 28.19 -9.25
CA GLY A 199 6.42 27.71 -10.62
C GLY A 199 6.75 26.22 -10.77
N MET A 200 6.86 25.47 -9.67
CA MET A 200 7.17 24.04 -9.70
C MET A 200 6.22 23.20 -8.86
N SER A 201 6.07 23.49 -7.58
CA SER A 201 5.33 22.63 -6.64
C SER A 201 4.39 23.40 -5.71
N GLU A 202 3.91 24.55 -6.13
CA GLU A 202 2.98 25.40 -5.39
C GLU A 202 1.62 24.74 -5.13
N ASN A 203 1.22 23.76 -5.97
CA ASN A 203 -0.01 22.99 -5.82
C ASN A 203 0.20 21.67 -5.08
N ILE A 204 1.39 21.44 -4.48
CA ILE A 204 1.70 20.25 -3.71
C ILE A 204 1.73 20.57 -2.21
N ASN A 205 0.86 19.91 -1.43
CA ASN A 205 0.85 19.94 0.01
C ASN A 205 1.43 18.62 0.53
N VAL A 206 2.49 18.68 1.33
CA VAL A 206 3.12 17.49 1.93
C VAL A 206 3.07 17.60 3.45
N ARG A 207 2.56 16.55 4.09
CA ARG A 207 2.49 16.45 5.54
C ARG A 207 3.04 15.14 6.07
N SER A 208 3.53 15.17 7.30
CA SER A 208 3.96 14.01 8.07
C SER A 208 3.28 14.00 9.42
N ILE A 209 2.77 12.84 9.83
CA ILE A 209 2.12 12.64 11.12
C ILE A 209 3.00 11.73 11.97
N LEU A 210 3.27 12.16 13.20
CA LEU A 210 3.92 11.38 14.24
C LEU A 210 2.94 11.25 15.40
N GLY A 211 2.52 10.04 15.70
CA GLY A 211 1.54 9.75 16.74
C GLY A 211 1.84 8.45 17.46
N ARG A 212 0.82 7.89 18.11
CA ARG A 212 0.91 6.64 18.88
C ARG A 212 1.25 5.45 17.99
N TYR A 213 0.66 5.39 16.78
CA TYR A 213 0.86 4.32 15.80
C TYR A 213 1.83 4.78 14.72
N LEU A 214 2.61 3.83 14.20
CA LEU A 214 3.43 4.08 13.02
C LEU A 214 2.53 4.16 11.78
N GLU A 215 2.50 5.33 11.14
CA GLU A 215 1.82 5.53 9.86
C GLU A 215 2.47 4.64 8.81
N HIS A 216 1.81 3.53 8.43
CA HIS A 216 2.45 2.49 7.63
C HIS A 216 1.66 2.09 6.38
N SER A 217 0.36 2.34 6.33
CA SER A 217 -0.44 2.07 5.13
C SER A 217 0.01 2.90 3.92
N ARG A 218 -0.27 2.42 2.73
CA ARG A 218 -0.03 3.13 1.46
C ARG A 218 -1.33 3.19 0.70
N VAL A 219 -1.66 4.41 0.29
CA VAL A 219 -2.86 4.74 -0.49
C VAL A 219 -2.46 5.66 -1.63
N TYR A 220 -2.92 5.35 -2.83
CA TYR A 220 -2.71 6.15 -4.03
C TYR A 220 -4.07 6.39 -4.67
N ALA A 221 -4.55 7.64 -4.60
CA ALA A 221 -5.88 8.03 -5.08
C ALA A 221 -5.79 9.14 -6.12
N PHE A 222 -6.66 9.05 -7.11
CA PHE A 222 -6.75 9.94 -8.26
C PHE A 222 -8.20 10.31 -8.50
N CYS A 223 -8.46 11.57 -8.89
CA CYS A 223 -9.81 12.08 -9.18
C CYS A 223 -10.49 11.37 -10.35
N ASN A 224 -9.75 11.22 -11.45
CA ASN A 224 -10.24 10.59 -12.67
C ASN A 224 -11.59 11.16 -13.16
N ASP A 225 -11.70 12.50 -13.16
CA ASP A 225 -12.91 13.20 -13.60
C ASP A 225 -14.17 12.74 -12.84
N ASP A 226 -14.09 12.80 -11.49
CA ASP A 226 -15.15 12.39 -10.54
C ASP A 226 -15.56 10.91 -10.54
N ASP A 227 -14.79 10.03 -11.20
CA ASP A 227 -14.84 8.57 -10.99
C ASP A 227 -13.55 8.10 -10.27
N PRO A 228 -13.42 8.29 -8.96
CA PRO A 228 -12.17 8.13 -8.25
C PRO A 228 -11.57 6.75 -8.41
N GLU A 229 -10.26 6.71 -8.66
CA GLU A 229 -9.47 5.49 -8.70
C GLU A 229 -8.53 5.43 -7.51
N VAL A 230 -8.67 4.39 -6.67
CA VAL A 230 -7.94 4.24 -5.41
C VAL A 230 -7.22 2.90 -5.38
N TRP A 231 -5.96 2.92 -4.92
CA TRP A 231 -5.09 1.77 -4.79
C TRP A 231 -4.49 1.71 -3.38
N ILE A 232 -4.42 0.50 -2.81
CA ILE A 232 -3.69 0.24 -1.56
C ILE A 232 -2.72 -0.92 -1.73
N GLY A 233 -1.67 -0.99 -0.92
CA GLY A 233 -0.77 -2.15 -0.93
C GLY A 233 0.56 -1.91 -0.26
N SER A 234 1.57 -2.67 -0.69
CA SER A 234 2.84 -2.79 0.01
C SER A 234 3.94 -1.84 -0.46
N ALA A 235 3.78 -1.20 -1.62
CA ALA A 235 4.84 -0.43 -2.26
C ALA A 235 4.95 1.00 -1.75
N ASP A 236 6.17 1.41 -1.41
CA ASP A 236 6.58 2.81 -1.31
C ASP A 236 7.15 3.30 -2.64
N LEU A 237 7.26 4.61 -2.80
CA LEU A 237 7.80 5.27 -3.99
C LEU A 237 9.32 5.42 -3.89
N MET A 238 10.01 4.27 -3.84
CA MET A 238 11.47 4.16 -3.77
C MET A 238 11.99 3.14 -4.77
N HIS A 239 13.20 3.33 -5.30
CA HIS A 239 13.87 2.39 -6.21
C HIS A 239 13.88 0.95 -5.69
N ARG A 240 14.20 0.76 -4.41
CA ARG A 240 14.21 -0.60 -3.84
C ARG A 240 12.85 -1.29 -3.90
N ASN A 241 11.75 -0.56 -3.77
CA ASN A 241 10.39 -1.08 -3.86
C ASN A 241 9.98 -1.31 -5.32
N LEU A 242 10.27 -0.33 -6.19
CA LEU A 242 9.77 -0.30 -7.56
C LEU A 242 10.63 -1.10 -8.55
N ASP A 243 11.92 -1.39 -8.21
CA ASP A 243 12.85 -2.07 -9.11
C ASP A 243 13.41 -3.40 -8.59
N ARG A 244 13.46 -3.58 -7.23
CA ARG A 244 14.17 -4.70 -6.61
C ARG A 244 13.32 -5.56 -5.69
N ARG A 245 12.01 -5.30 -5.67
CA ARG A 245 11.04 -6.05 -4.86
C ARG A 245 9.84 -6.46 -5.68
N ILE A 246 9.21 -7.53 -5.22
CA ILE A 246 7.86 -7.87 -5.65
C ILE A 246 6.91 -7.20 -4.66
N GLU A 247 6.23 -6.18 -5.15
CA GLU A 247 5.22 -5.41 -4.45
C GLU A 247 3.89 -5.55 -5.20
N ALA A 248 2.78 -5.35 -4.50
CA ALA A 248 1.47 -5.33 -5.10
C ALA A 248 0.65 -4.15 -4.59
N LEU A 249 0.00 -3.46 -5.49
CA LEU A 249 -1.10 -2.54 -5.22
C LEU A 249 -2.38 -3.14 -5.78
N ILE A 250 -3.46 -3.08 -5.00
CA ILE A 250 -4.79 -3.53 -5.41
C ILE A 250 -5.72 -2.34 -5.63
N LYS A 251 -6.48 -2.38 -6.73
CA LYS A 251 -7.53 -1.41 -7.01
C LYS A 251 -8.73 -1.64 -6.10
N ILE A 252 -9.16 -0.60 -5.41
CA ILE A 252 -10.39 -0.60 -4.62
C ILE A 252 -11.57 -0.38 -5.56
N VAL A 253 -12.61 -1.20 -5.44
CA VAL A 253 -13.78 -1.19 -6.34
C VAL A 253 -14.99 -0.58 -5.65
N GLU A 254 -15.21 -0.92 -4.37
CA GLU A 254 -16.39 -0.53 -3.62
C GLU A 254 -16.41 0.98 -3.34
N PRO A 255 -17.50 1.70 -3.67
CA PRO A 255 -17.58 3.16 -3.54
C PRO A 255 -17.32 3.64 -2.11
N ASP A 256 -17.92 3.03 -1.10
CA ASP A 256 -17.78 3.42 0.31
C ASP A 256 -16.33 3.27 0.80
N GLN A 257 -15.63 2.22 0.33
CA GLN A 257 -14.22 2.01 0.64
C GLN A 257 -13.33 3.06 -0.04
N LYS A 258 -13.63 3.43 -1.29
CA LYS A 258 -12.93 4.50 -1.99
C LYS A 258 -13.07 5.82 -1.23
N GLU A 259 -14.31 6.19 -0.88
CA GLU A 259 -14.61 7.42 -0.15
C GLU A 259 -13.88 7.47 1.20
N PHE A 260 -13.94 6.39 1.98
CA PHE A 260 -13.20 6.27 3.25
C PHE A 260 -11.70 6.52 3.09
N LEU A 261 -11.06 5.90 2.08
CA LEU A 261 -9.62 6.02 1.85
C LEU A 261 -9.22 7.41 1.36
N ILE A 262 -10.03 8.02 0.50
CA ILE A 262 -9.83 9.39 0.03
C ILE A 262 -9.93 10.37 1.20
N GLU A 263 -10.96 10.24 2.03
CA GLU A 263 -11.17 11.08 3.19
C GLU A 263 -10.06 10.91 4.24
N MET A 264 -9.58 9.68 4.45
CA MET A 264 -8.47 9.41 5.34
C MET A 264 -7.21 10.21 4.96
N VAL A 265 -6.84 10.24 3.67
CA VAL A 265 -5.67 11.02 3.21
C VAL A 265 -5.98 12.51 3.25
N ARG A 266 -7.18 12.94 2.81
CA ARG A 266 -7.60 14.35 2.85
C ARG A 266 -7.52 14.91 4.28
N ARG A 267 -8.03 14.17 5.26
CA ARG A 267 -8.00 14.58 6.65
C ARG A 267 -6.58 14.66 7.20
N ALA A 268 -5.73 13.69 6.87
CA ALA A 268 -4.33 13.68 7.31
C ALA A 268 -3.49 14.83 6.73
N THR A 269 -3.95 15.44 5.65
CA THR A 269 -3.26 16.55 4.96
C THR A 269 -3.96 17.89 5.13
N SER A 270 -5.04 17.96 5.94
CA SER A 270 -5.78 19.20 6.20
C SER A 270 -5.07 20.13 7.21
N ASP A 271 -5.50 21.41 7.25
CA ASP A 271 -4.89 22.44 8.10
C ASP A 271 -5.34 22.34 9.58
N ASP A 272 -6.43 21.64 9.85
CA ASP A 272 -6.99 21.42 11.19
C ASP A 272 -6.38 20.24 11.94
N VAL A 273 -5.34 19.61 11.36
CA VAL A 273 -4.69 18.43 11.92
C VAL A 273 -3.27 18.73 12.38
N ARG A 274 -2.95 18.24 13.58
CA ARG A 274 -1.60 18.27 14.13
C ARG A 274 -0.64 17.46 13.25
N SER A 275 0.34 18.14 12.61
CA SER A 275 1.23 17.52 11.65
C SER A 275 2.51 18.31 11.44
N TRP A 276 3.49 17.71 10.81
CA TRP A 276 4.63 18.38 10.22
C TRP A 276 4.28 18.73 8.78
N ARG A 277 4.28 20.03 8.45
CA ARG A 277 4.04 20.52 7.09
C ARG A 277 5.36 20.84 6.40
N MET A 278 5.52 20.38 5.17
CA MET A 278 6.65 20.79 4.34
C MET A 278 6.38 22.15 3.71
N THR A 279 7.37 23.05 3.80
CA THR A 279 7.38 24.35 3.13
C THR A 279 8.61 24.46 2.22
N ALA A 280 8.74 25.54 1.45
CA ALA A 280 9.93 25.80 0.66
C ALA A 280 11.23 25.85 1.51
N ASP A 281 11.12 26.29 2.77
CA ASP A 281 12.25 26.46 3.70
C ASP A 281 12.50 25.23 4.58
N GLY A 282 11.64 24.21 4.54
CA GLY A 282 11.77 22.98 5.34
C GLY A 282 10.48 22.55 6.02
N TRP A 283 10.61 21.78 7.10
CA TRP A 283 9.48 21.24 7.84
C TRP A 283 9.09 22.13 9.02
N VAL A 284 7.79 22.44 9.10
CA VAL A 284 7.19 23.22 10.20
C VAL A 284 6.22 22.35 10.97
N HIS A 285 6.37 22.29 12.30
CA HIS A 285 5.44 21.57 13.16
C HIS A 285 4.23 22.45 13.49
N THR A 286 3.05 22.04 13.06
CA THR A 286 1.79 22.74 13.30
C THR A 286 0.99 21.96 14.35
N ILE A 287 0.82 22.56 15.55
CA ILE A 287 0.16 21.95 16.71
C ILE A 287 -1.12 22.73 17.06
N ARG A 288 -1.15 24.03 16.75
CA ARG A 288 -2.23 24.96 17.11
C ARG A 288 -2.66 25.74 15.88
N ASP A 289 -3.95 26.14 15.88
CA ASP A 289 -4.48 27.08 14.91
C ASP A 289 -4.03 28.52 15.18
N ALA A 290 -4.52 29.48 14.39
CA ALA A 290 -4.19 30.90 14.53
C ALA A 290 -4.76 31.51 15.84
N GLU A 291 -5.83 30.94 16.38
CA GLU A 291 -6.49 31.33 17.63
C GLU A 291 -5.82 30.66 18.86
N GLY A 292 -4.86 29.78 18.68
CA GLY A 292 -4.11 29.09 19.74
C GLY A 292 -4.74 27.80 20.24
N ASN A 293 -5.84 27.30 19.62
CA ASN A 293 -6.45 26.03 19.98
C ASN A 293 -5.63 24.84 19.47
N LEU A 294 -5.65 23.73 20.19
CA LEU A 294 -4.97 22.51 19.77
C LEU A 294 -5.66 21.92 18.52
N LEU A 295 -4.86 21.60 17.52
CA LEU A 295 -5.32 20.90 16.33
C LEU A 295 -5.64 19.42 16.63
N ALA A 296 -6.53 18.83 15.85
CA ALA A 296 -6.98 17.44 16.01
C ALA A 296 -5.82 16.43 15.81
N ASP A 297 -5.85 15.36 16.58
CA ASP A 297 -5.00 14.19 16.35
C ASP A 297 -5.77 13.16 15.51
N THR A 298 -5.29 12.88 14.32
CA THR A 298 -5.94 11.93 13.40
C THR A 298 -5.98 10.50 13.94
N GLN A 299 -5.04 10.14 14.80
CA GLN A 299 -4.95 8.79 15.37
C GLN A 299 -5.86 8.57 16.58
N GLU A 300 -6.31 9.62 17.25
CA GLU A 300 -7.31 9.49 18.30
C GLU A 300 -8.65 8.95 17.76
N ALA A 301 -9.08 9.41 16.58
CA ALA A 301 -10.27 8.91 15.93
C ALA A 301 -10.16 7.41 15.56
N VAL A 302 -8.99 6.95 15.17
CA VAL A 302 -8.72 5.53 14.82
C VAL A 302 -8.75 4.63 16.06
N SER A 303 -8.30 5.11 17.21
CA SER A 303 -8.30 4.32 18.45
C SER A 303 -9.70 4.00 18.95
N TYR A 304 -10.69 4.84 18.67
CA TYR A 304 -12.11 4.59 19.01
C TYR A 304 -12.76 3.51 18.13
N THR A 305 -12.38 3.41 16.86
CA THR A 305 -12.93 2.39 15.95
C THR A 305 -12.38 0.99 16.23
N HIS A 306 -11.20 0.85 16.82
CA HIS A 306 -10.63 -0.45 17.20
C HIS A 306 -11.19 -1.01 18.52
N LEU A 307 -11.93 -0.24 19.28
CA LEU A 307 -12.58 -0.66 20.54
C LEU A 307 -14.02 -1.15 20.34
N THR A 308 -14.57 -1.06 19.13
CA THR A 308 -15.97 -1.37 18.83
C THR A 308 -16.15 -2.62 17.96
N LEU A 309 -15.09 -3.34 17.63
CA LEU A 309 -15.07 -4.64 16.98
C LEU A 309 -14.50 -5.67 17.98
#